data_6b3678d8b94cd1dbb3cafeb183c3e660
#
_entry.id   6b3678d8b94cd1dbb3cafeb183c3e660
#
_cell.length_a   1.000
_cell.length_b   1.000
_cell.length_c   1.000
_cell.angle_alpha   90.00
_cell.angle_beta   90.00
_cell.angle_gamma   90.00
#
_symmetry.space_group_name_H-M   'P 1'
#
loop_
_entity.id
_entity.type
_entity.pdbx_description
1 polymer ?
#
loop_
_entity_poly.entity_id
_entity_poly.type
_entity_poly.pdbx_seq_one_letter_code
_entity_poly.pdbx_strand_id
1 'polypeptide(L)'
;MTEGVNLDELDQYLSSDESPENCMMLSDLDGLLHGVICSPIPISSDVWMAAGLGAEPKELPNWVVNTLTDRYMEIAQGLAHDPMVVEPIFWQAKAGHLIAMDWCEGFMKAVSLNPKEWLRLSESGSDGHLMTPILLHMIDEQGNLVTSPSVIENLALDTYKKRLDNRPMKDSLEHIRTDKGPRLL
;
A
#
# COMPACT_ATOMS: atom_id res chain seq x y z
N MET A 1 10.56 -11.25 24.46
CA MET A 1 9.34 -11.59 23.72
C MET A 1 8.97 -10.31 23.01
N THR A 2 9.20 -10.23 21.73
CA THR A 2 8.69 -9.13 20.89
C THR A 2 7.17 -9.28 20.87
N GLU A 3 6.45 -8.34 21.48
CA GLU A 3 5.02 -8.21 21.22
C GLU A 3 4.86 -8.08 19.70
N GLY A 4 4.00 -8.91 19.11
CA GLY A 4 3.73 -8.85 17.68
C GLY A 4 3.22 -7.46 17.30
N VAL A 5 3.42 -7.10 16.04
CA VAL A 5 2.97 -5.80 15.49
C VAL A 5 1.47 -5.61 15.79
N ASN A 6 1.12 -4.55 16.51
CA ASN A 6 -0.28 -4.28 16.87
C ASN A 6 -0.99 -3.55 15.71
N LEU A 7 -1.38 -4.33 14.70
CA LEU A 7 -2.04 -3.81 13.51
C LEU A 7 -3.48 -3.32 13.77
N ASP A 8 -4.17 -3.88 14.76
CA ASP A 8 -5.53 -3.44 15.12
C ASP A 8 -5.53 -2.02 15.68
N GLU A 9 -4.55 -1.70 16.52
CA GLU A 9 -4.41 -0.35 17.07
C GLU A 9 -4.02 0.66 15.98
N LEU A 10 -3.14 0.25 15.06
CA LEU A 10 -2.76 1.07 13.91
C LEU A 10 -3.98 1.33 13.00
N ASP A 11 -4.79 0.32 12.68
CA ASP A 11 -5.99 0.48 11.87
C ASP A 11 -7.02 1.43 12.51
N GLN A 12 -7.20 1.34 13.83
CA GLN A 12 -8.05 2.26 14.58
C GLN A 12 -7.54 3.70 14.50
N TYR A 13 -6.23 3.91 14.66
CA TYR A 13 -5.61 5.23 14.54
C TYR A 13 -5.80 5.81 13.14
N LEU A 14 -5.44 5.05 12.10
CA LEU A 14 -5.54 5.50 10.71
C LEU A 14 -6.96 5.91 10.31
N SER A 15 -7.95 5.33 10.98
CA SER A 15 -9.37 5.60 10.75
C SER A 15 -9.94 6.72 11.62
N SER A 16 -9.15 7.22 12.59
CA SER A 16 -9.61 8.23 13.53
C SER A 16 -9.34 9.65 13.03
N ASP A 17 -9.91 10.64 13.72
CA ASP A 17 -9.63 12.05 13.46
C ASP A 17 -8.25 12.50 13.99
N GLU A 18 -7.53 11.64 14.73
CA GLU A 18 -6.19 11.90 15.21
C GLU A 18 -5.13 11.66 14.13
N SER A 19 -5.45 10.87 13.10
CA SER A 19 -4.55 10.62 11.97
C SER A 19 -4.54 11.79 10.99
N PRO A 20 -3.44 12.02 10.26
CA PRO A 20 -3.39 13.01 9.21
C PRO A 20 -4.51 12.80 8.17
N GLU A 21 -5.07 13.88 7.65
CA GLU A 21 -6.21 13.84 6.72
C GLU A 21 -5.94 13.00 5.46
N ASN A 22 -4.70 13.00 4.98
CA ASN A 22 -4.28 12.31 3.77
C ASN A 22 -3.53 11.00 4.05
N CYS A 23 -3.67 10.41 5.24
CA CYS A 23 -3.04 9.12 5.51
C CYS A 23 -3.73 7.99 4.75
N MET A 24 -2.94 7.00 4.37
CA MET A 24 -3.42 5.74 3.81
C MET A 24 -4.08 4.88 4.88
N MET A 25 -5.01 4.03 4.48
CA MET A 25 -5.55 2.99 5.34
C MET A 25 -4.60 1.78 5.42
N LEU A 26 -4.87 0.85 6.33
CA LEU A 26 -3.95 -0.25 6.65
C LEU A 26 -3.59 -1.11 5.43
N SER A 27 -4.56 -1.45 4.58
CA SER A 27 -4.29 -2.27 3.37
C SER A 27 -3.41 -1.52 2.37
N ASP A 28 -3.67 -0.24 2.14
CA ASP A 28 -2.84 0.61 1.26
C ASP A 28 -1.41 0.74 1.81
N LEU A 29 -1.27 0.96 3.14
CA LEU A 29 0.05 1.05 3.78
C LEU A 29 0.83 -0.27 3.65
N ASP A 30 0.18 -1.40 3.84
CA ASP A 30 0.81 -2.71 3.68
C ASP A 30 1.29 -2.91 2.24
N GLY A 31 0.48 -2.52 1.26
CA GLY A 31 0.87 -2.52 -0.15
C GLY A 31 2.04 -1.58 -0.44
N LEU A 32 2.03 -0.38 0.12
CA LEU A 32 3.16 0.57 0.03
C LEU A 32 4.45 -0.06 0.57
N LEU A 33 4.41 -0.68 1.75
CA LEU A 33 5.57 -1.32 2.37
C LEU A 33 6.14 -2.44 1.48
N HIS A 34 5.29 -3.30 0.93
CA HIS A 34 5.72 -4.34 -0.01
C HIS A 34 6.37 -3.74 -1.26
N GLY A 35 5.78 -2.70 -1.83
CA GLY A 35 6.34 -2.00 -2.99
C GLY A 35 7.68 -1.31 -2.69
N VAL A 36 7.83 -0.72 -1.50
CA VAL A 36 9.09 -0.08 -1.05
C VAL A 36 10.20 -1.12 -0.90
N ILE A 37 9.90 -2.28 -0.30
CA ILE A 37 10.87 -3.37 -0.10
C ILE A 37 11.27 -3.99 -1.44
N CYS A 38 10.32 -4.14 -2.36
CA CYS A 38 10.57 -4.64 -3.72
C CYS A 38 11.21 -3.61 -4.65
N SER A 39 11.38 -2.36 -4.21
CA SER A 39 11.93 -1.30 -5.07
C SER A 39 13.36 -1.63 -5.51
N PRO A 40 13.68 -1.47 -6.83
CA PRO A 40 15.01 -1.70 -7.35
C PRO A 40 16.09 -0.81 -6.71
N ILE A 41 15.68 0.34 -6.19
CA ILE A 41 16.55 1.28 -5.46
C ILE A 41 15.95 1.52 -4.07
N PRO A 42 16.75 1.48 -2.99
CA PRO A 42 16.28 1.75 -1.65
C PRO A 42 15.59 3.12 -1.54
N ILE A 43 14.43 3.15 -0.88
CA ILE A 43 13.69 4.36 -0.57
C ILE A 43 13.85 4.63 0.93
N SER A 44 14.26 5.86 1.30
CA SER A 44 14.45 6.20 2.71
C SER A 44 13.12 6.15 3.50
N SER A 45 13.20 5.80 4.78
CA SER A 45 12.05 5.71 5.67
C SER A 45 11.23 7.00 5.73
N ASP A 46 11.90 8.15 5.79
CA ASP A 46 11.22 9.44 5.84
C ASP A 46 10.35 9.68 4.60
N VAL A 47 10.83 9.27 3.42
CA VAL A 47 10.12 9.45 2.14
C VAL A 47 8.88 8.57 2.08
N TRP A 48 9.01 7.26 2.34
CA TRP A 48 7.85 6.37 2.20
C TRP A 48 6.86 6.52 3.36
N MET A 49 7.32 6.86 4.59
CA MET A 49 6.42 7.16 5.71
C MET A 49 5.62 8.42 5.42
N ALA A 50 6.26 9.50 4.98
CA ALA A 50 5.55 10.72 4.61
C ALA A 50 4.55 10.48 3.47
N ALA A 51 4.93 9.64 2.48
CA ALA A 51 4.06 9.32 1.36
C ALA A 51 2.82 8.49 1.78
N GLY A 52 2.96 7.62 2.78
CA GLY A 52 1.86 6.77 3.27
C GLY A 52 1.01 7.41 4.36
N LEU A 53 1.64 8.19 5.24
CA LEU A 53 0.96 8.76 6.40
C LEU A 53 0.51 10.22 6.21
N GLY A 54 0.90 10.85 5.09
CA GLY A 54 0.51 12.25 4.81
C GLY A 54 1.17 13.29 5.71
N ALA A 55 2.14 12.88 6.55
CA ALA A 55 2.88 13.75 7.46
C ALA A 55 4.32 13.24 7.66
N GLU A 56 5.21 14.15 8.04
CA GLU A 56 6.59 13.77 8.39
C GLU A 56 6.63 12.87 9.64
N PRO A 57 7.50 11.84 9.70
CA PRO A 57 7.56 10.92 10.84
C PRO A 57 7.69 11.60 12.21
N LYS A 58 8.38 12.74 12.27
CA LYS A 58 8.56 13.54 13.51
C LYS A 58 7.27 14.19 14.03
N GLU A 59 6.24 14.29 13.20
CA GLU A 59 4.93 14.90 13.51
C GLU A 59 3.92 13.86 13.98
N LEU A 60 4.29 12.58 13.91
CA LEU A 60 3.43 11.43 14.22
C LEU A 60 3.74 10.87 15.61
N PRO A 61 2.79 10.19 16.26
CA PRO A 61 3.05 9.45 17.47
C PRO A 61 4.17 8.42 17.26
N ASN A 62 5.12 8.34 18.19
CA ASN A 62 6.25 7.42 18.08
C ASN A 62 5.82 5.95 17.91
N TRP A 63 4.70 5.56 18.54
CA TRP A 63 4.20 4.19 18.43
C TRP A 63 3.74 3.86 17.00
N VAL A 64 3.14 4.81 16.27
CA VAL A 64 2.76 4.64 14.85
C VAL A 64 4.00 4.39 13.99
N VAL A 65 5.02 5.23 14.15
CA VAL A 65 6.30 5.10 13.43
C VAL A 65 6.97 3.76 13.73
N ASN A 66 6.98 3.35 15.01
CA ASN A 66 7.54 2.06 15.42
C ASN A 66 6.76 0.89 14.84
N THR A 67 5.42 0.89 14.92
CA THR A 67 4.56 -0.17 14.40
C THR A 67 4.77 -0.37 12.89
N LEU A 68 4.88 0.73 12.13
CA LEU A 68 5.16 0.64 10.69
C LEU A 68 6.58 0.16 10.40
N THR A 69 7.55 0.57 11.20
CA THR A 69 8.93 0.09 11.06
C THR A 69 9.01 -1.41 11.35
N ASP A 70 8.33 -1.89 12.39
CA ASP A 70 8.27 -3.30 12.74
C ASP A 70 7.59 -4.12 11.63
N ARG A 71 6.47 -3.61 11.07
CA ARG A 71 5.81 -4.25 9.93
C ARG A 71 6.70 -4.30 8.70
N TYR A 72 7.40 -3.22 8.37
CA TYR A 72 8.40 -3.20 7.31
C TYR A 72 9.45 -4.29 7.48
N MET A 73 10.00 -4.42 8.69
CA MET A 73 11.02 -5.45 9.00
C MET A 73 10.44 -6.87 8.91
N GLU A 74 9.21 -7.08 9.36
CA GLU A 74 8.52 -8.37 9.24
C GLU A 74 8.35 -8.78 7.77
N ILE A 75 7.85 -7.89 6.92
CA ILE A 75 7.69 -8.13 5.49
C ILE A 75 9.06 -8.40 4.84
N ALA A 76 10.08 -7.59 5.13
CA ALA A 76 11.42 -7.75 4.56
C ALA A 76 12.05 -9.11 4.96
N GLN A 77 11.87 -9.53 6.20
CA GLN A 77 12.33 -10.84 6.67
C GLN A 77 11.56 -11.98 6.00
N GLY A 78 10.23 -11.85 5.87
CA GLY A 78 9.39 -12.84 5.19
C GLY A 78 9.78 -13.03 3.73
N LEU A 79 10.01 -11.94 3.00
CA LEU A 79 10.47 -11.98 1.60
C LEU A 79 11.88 -12.56 1.44
N ALA A 80 12.74 -12.40 2.45
CA ALA A 80 14.10 -12.97 2.45
C ALA A 80 14.14 -14.42 2.96
N HIS A 81 13.04 -14.97 3.46
CA HIS A 81 12.99 -16.34 3.98
C HIS A 81 12.98 -17.38 2.83
N ASP A 82 13.46 -18.61 3.11
CA ASP A 82 13.39 -19.72 2.17
C ASP A 82 12.66 -20.93 2.82
N PRO A 83 11.47 -21.33 2.36
CA PRO A 83 10.65 -20.67 1.33
C PRO A 83 10.17 -19.29 1.74
N MET A 84 9.98 -18.41 0.76
CA MET A 84 9.48 -17.05 0.98
C MET A 84 8.09 -17.07 1.65
N VAL A 85 7.91 -16.21 2.67
CA VAL A 85 6.65 -16.01 3.37
C VAL A 85 6.11 -14.64 3.05
N VAL A 86 4.91 -14.58 2.47
CA VAL A 86 4.23 -13.32 2.11
C VAL A 86 2.83 -13.36 2.67
N GLU A 87 2.52 -12.44 3.57
CA GLU A 87 1.22 -12.32 4.24
C GLU A 87 0.66 -10.91 4.05
N PRO A 88 0.09 -10.60 2.87
CA PRO A 88 -0.47 -9.28 2.58
C PRO A 88 -1.78 -9.06 3.34
N ILE A 89 -2.01 -7.82 3.75
CA ILE A 89 -3.23 -7.41 4.45
C ILE A 89 -4.26 -6.95 3.43
N PHE A 90 -5.24 -7.78 3.13
CA PHE A 90 -6.38 -7.43 2.28
C PHE A 90 -7.64 -7.17 3.09
N TRP A 91 -8.48 -6.27 2.59
CA TRP A 91 -9.83 -6.13 3.11
C TRP A 91 -10.70 -7.31 2.70
N GLN A 92 -11.62 -7.69 3.58
CA GLN A 92 -12.61 -8.71 3.28
C GLN A 92 -14.01 -8.11 3.31
N ALA A 93 -14.72 -8.18 2.18
CA ALA A 93 -16.13 -7.80 2.12
C ALA A 93 -17.00 -8.73 2.98
N LYS A 94 -18.18 -8.26 3.40
CA LYS A 94 -19.16 -9.06 4.18
C LYS A 94 -19.50 -10.41 3.55
N ALA A 95 -19.50 -10.48 2.23
CA ALA A 95 -19.76 -11.71 1.46
C ALA A 95 -18.56 -12.66 1.41
N GLY A 96 -17.44 -12.35 2.06
CA GLY A 96 -16.24 -13.16 2.11
C GLY A 96 -15.24 -12.91 0.97
N HIS A 97 -15.53 -12.03 0.02
CA HIS A 97 -14.61 -11.70 -1.07
C HIS A 97 -13.46 -10.84 -0.56
N LEU A 98 -12.25 -11.15 -1.03
CA LEU A 98 -11.06 -10.33 -0.76
C LEU A 98 -11.03 -9.13 -1.71
N ILE A 99 -10.67 -7.97 -1.16
CA ILE A 99 -10.51 -6.72 -1.89
C ILE A 99 -9.01 -6.40 -1.87
N ALA A 100 -8.34 -6.65 -3.01
CA ALA A 100 -6.91 -6.41 -3.17
C ALA A 100 -6.61 -5.03 -3.80
N MET A 101 -7.62 -4.30 -4.23
CA MET A 101 -7.45 -3.03 -4.96
C MET A 101 -6.67 -2.00 -4.14
N ASP A 102 -7.06 -1.79 -2.88
CA ASP A 102 -6.41 -0.81 -2.01
C ASP A 102 -4.93 -1.17 -1.79
N TRP A 103 -4.64 -2.45 -1.54
CA TRP A 103 -3.26 -2.93 -1.41
C TRP A 103 -2.46 -2.69 -2.70
N CYS A 104 -3.04 -2.96 -3.87
CA CYS A 104 -2.39 -2.72 -5.16
C CYS A 104 -2.16 -1.21 -5.40
N GLU A 105 -3.09 -0.35 -5.00
CA GLU A 105 -2.92 1.11 -5.04
C GLU A 105 -1.75 1.55 -4.16
N GLY A 106 -1.63 1.02 -2.95
CA GLY A 106 -0.50 1.25 -2.06
C GLY A 106 0.84 0.81 -2.67
N PHE A 107 0.88 -0.38 -3.28
CA PHE A 107 2.06 -0.85 -4.00
C PHE A 107 2.44 0.11 -5.15
N MET A 108 1.47 0.55 -5.94
CA MET A 108 1.70 1.50 -7.03
C MET A 108 2.14 2.88 -6.53
N LYS A 109 1.78 3.26 -5.30
CA LYS A 109 2.35 4.46 -4.66
C LYS A 109 3.86 4.32 -4.46
N ALA A 110 4.34 3.15 -4.01
CA ALA A 110 5.78 2.91 -3.91
C ALA A 110 6.47 2.97 -5.29
N VAL A 111 5.84 2.40 -6.33
CA VAL A 111 6.31 2.52 -7.72
C VAL A 111 6.46 3.98 -8.12
N SER A 112 5.52 4.85 -7.74
CA SER A 112 5.56 6.28 -8.05
C SER A 112 6.68 7.06 -7.37
N LEU A 113 7.30 6.52 -6.32
CA LEU A 113 8.44 7.14 -5.64
C LEU A 113 9.76 6.99 -6.45
N ASN A 114 9.86 5.91 -7.26
CA ASN A 114 11.03 5.64 -8.13
C ASN A 114 10.61 5.19 -9.53
N PRO A 115 9.81 5.96 -10.28
CA PRO A 115 9.13 5.50 -11.48
C PRO A 115 10.08 5.04 -12.59
N LYS A 116 11.24 5.68 -12.75
CA LYS A 116 12.22 5.34 -13.80
C LYS A 116 12.78 3.93 -13.65
N GLU A 117 13.02 3.51 -12.42
CA GLU A 117 13.59 2.19 -12.15
C GLU A 117 12.56 1.08 -12.33
N TRP A 118 11.32 1.35 -11.95
CA TRP A 118 10.21 0.43 -12.19
C TRP A 118 9.84 0.33 -13.67
N LEU A 119 9.98 1.43 -14.43
CA LEU A 119 9.74 1.43 -15.88
C LEU A 119 10.69 0.45 -16.59
N ARG A 120 11.96 0.38 -16.16
CA ARG A 120 12.94 -0.58 -16.70
C ARG A 120 12.50 -2.04 -16.50
N LEU A 121 11.84 -2.36 -15.38
CA LEU A 121 11.26 -3.68 -15.15
C LEU A 121 10.06 -3.91 -16.08
N SER A 122 9.14 -2.97 -16.15
CA SER A 122 7.90 -3.12 -16.93
C SER A 122 8.14 -3.16 -18.43
N GLU A 123 9.19 -2.51 -18.93
CA GLU A 123 9.62 -2.56 -20.33
C GLU A 123 10.51 -3.79 -20.64
N SER A 124 10.91 -4.55 -19.64
CA SER A 124 11.65 -5.79 -19.82
C SER A 124 10.79 -6.81 -20.57
N GLY A 125 11.29 -7.31 -21.68
CA GLY A 125 10.58 -8.33 -22.46
C GLY A 125 10.42 -9.67 -21.73
N SER A 126 11.23 -9.93 -20.70
CA SER A 126 11.18 -11.15 -19.89
C SER A 126 10.34 -10.98 -18.61
N ASP A 127 10.46 -9.83 -17.93
CA ASP A 127 10.00 -9.68 -16.55
C ASP A 127 8.85 -8.68 -16.40
N GLY A 128 8.50 -7.93 -17.47
CA GLY A 128 7.41 -6.94 -17.42
C GLY A 128 6.06 -7.52 -16.98
N HIS A 129 5.84 -8.81 -17.26
CA HIS A 129 4.62 -9.52 -16.85
C HIS A 129 4.48 -9.67 -15.31
N LEU A 130 5.54 -9.51 -14.53
CA LEU A 130 5.50 -9.59 -13.07
C LEU A 130 4.62 -8.51 -12.44
N MET A 131 4.44 -7.38 -13.12
CA MET A 131 3.52 -6.31 -12.67
C MET A 131 2.04 -6.61 -12.99
N THR A 132 1.77 -7.57 -13.85
CA THR A 132 0.39 -7.87 -14.32
C THR A 132 -0.59 -8.17 -13.17
N PRO A 133 -0.27 -8.99 -12.15
CA PRO A 133 -1.21 -9.25 -11.06
C PRO A 133 -1.65 -7.99 -10.32
N ILE A 134 -0.76 -7.03 -10.15
CA ILE A 134 -1.06 -5.75 -9.48
C ILE A 134 -1.91 -4.87 -10.40
N LEU A 135 -1.53 -4.75 -11.67
CA LEU A 135 -2.22 -3.91 -12.64
C LEU A 135 -3.66 -4.39 -12.93
N LEU A 136 -3.94 -5.68 -12.83
CA LEU A 136 -5.28 -6.23 -13.00
C LEU A 136 -6.28 -5.78 -11.92
N HIS A 137 -5.80 -5.32 -10.77
CA HIS A 137 -6.62 -4.75 -9.71
C HIS A 137 -6.74 -3.23 -9.78
N MET A 138 -6.04 -2.59 -10.74
CA MET A 138 -6.11 -1.16 -10.95
C MET A 138 -7.18 -0.82 -11.97
N ILE A 139 -7.93 0.25 -11.71
CA ILE A 139 -8.90 0.79 -12.65
C ILE A 139 -8.50 2.22 -13.05
N ASP A 140 -8.72 2.57 -14.31
CA ASP A 140 -8.49 3.93 -14.80
C ASP A 140 -9.63 4.90 -14.38
N GLU A 141 -9.52 6.18 -14.75
CA GLU A 141 -10.54 7.20 -14.45
C GLU A 141 -11.91 6.88 -15.08
N GLN A 142 -11.95 6.05 -16.10
CA GLN A 142 -13.15 5.61 -16.80
C GLN A 142 -13.77 4.33 -16.21
N GLY A 143 -13.09 3.73 -15.19
CA GLY A 143 -13.52 2.49 -14.56
C GLY A 143 -13.10 1.21 -15.29
N ASN A 144 -12.20 1.30 -16.28
CA ASN A 144 -11.69 0.13 -16.99
C ASN A 144 -10.45 -0.42 -16.29
N LEU A 145 -10.24 -1.74 -16.40
CA LEU A 145 -9.02 -2.37 -15.88
C LEU A 145 -7.78 -1.85 -16.62
N VAL A 146 -6.75 -1.55 -15.85
CA VAL A 146 -5.44 -1.16 -16.37
C VAL A 146 -4.70 -2.41 -16.81
N THR A 147 -4.71 -2.71 -18.10
CA THR A 147 -4.18 -3.96 -18.65
C THR A 147 -2.81 -3.85 -19.33
N SER A 148 -2.21 -2.65 -19.36
CA SER A 148 -0.96 -2.41 -20.09
C SER A 148 0.15 -1.81 -19.23
N PRO A 149 1.39 -2.33 -19.31
CA PRO A 149 2.56 -1.77 -18.64
C PRO A 149 2.88 -0.32 -19.05
N SER A 150 2.51 0.10 -20.27
CA SER A 150 2.69 1.50 -20.74
C SER A 150 1.87 2.52 -19.94
N VAL A 151 0.93 2.05 -19.14
CA VAL A 151 0.12 2.90 -18.25
C VAL A 151 0.89 3.30 -16.98
N ILE A 152 1.98 2.61 -16.63
CA ILE A 152 2.82 2.98 -15.48
C ILE A 152 3.34 4.42 -15.62
N GLU A 153 3.67 4.86 -16.84
CA GLU A 153 4.11 6.23 -17.11
C GLU A 153 3.01 7.28 -16.80
N ASN A 154 1.76 6.95 -17.08
CA ASN A 154 0.62 7.86 -16.89
C ASN A 154 0.01 7.74 -15.48
N LEU A 155 -0.03 6.54 -14.90
CA LEU A 155 -0.52 6.29 -13.55
C LEU A 155 0.42 6.85 -12.47
N ALA A 156 1.73 6.80 -12.69
CA ALA A 156 2.71 7.21 -11.69
C ALA A 156 2.67 8.71 -11.36
N LEU A 157 2.13 9.57 -12.20
CA LEU A 157 2.26 11.02 -12.04
C LEU A 157 0.94 11.80 -11.89
N ASP A 158 -0.15 11.43 -12.55
CA ASP A 158 -1.35 12.28 -12.61
C ASP A 158 -2.63 11.62 -12.02
N THR A 159 -2.90 10.38 -12.37
CA THR A 159 -4.17 9.72 -12.01
C THR A 159 -4.23 9.40 -10.53
N TYR A 160 -3.10 8.99 -9.96
CA TYR A 160 -3.00 8.64 -8.55
C TYR A 160 -3.12 9.88 -7.66
N LYS A 161 -2.46 10.99 -8.00
CA LYS A 161 -2.60 12.27 -7.29
C LYS A 161 -4.05 12.75 -7.26
N LYS A 162 -4.72 12.76 -8.41
CA LYS A 162 -6.11 13.21 -8.52
C LYS A 162 -7.09 12.32 -7.75
N ARG A 163 -6.84 11.00 -7.64
CA ARG A 163 -7.68 10.10 -6.86
C ARG A 163 -7.50 10.30 -5.35
N LEU A 164 -6.28 10.49 -4.88
CA LEU A 164 -6.02 10.82 -3.48
C LEU A 164 -6.65 12.18 -3.12
N ASP A 165 -6.53 13.17 -4.00
CA ASP A 165 -7.10 14.51 -3.81
C ASP A 165 -8.64 14.53 -3.84
N ASN A 166 -9.28 13.55 -4.46
CA ASN A 166 -10.73 13.47 -4.65
C ASN A 166 -11.44 12.39 -3.81
N ARG A 167 -10.71 11.56 -3.04
CA ARG A 167 -11.37 10.62 -2.12
C ARG A 167 -11.85 11.37 -0.87
N PRO A 168 -13.12 11.29 -0.53
CA PRO A 168 -13.54 11.39 0.86
C PRO A 168 -13.09 10.09 1.55
N MET A 169 -11.80 10.02 1.94
CA MET A 169 -11.19 8.78 2.46
C MET A 169 -11.88 8.25 3.73
N LYS A 170 -12.57 9.10 4.47
CA LYS A 170 -13.24 8.71 5.72
C LYS A 170 -14.68 8.26 5.54
N ASP A 171 -15.41 8.74 4.53
CA ASP A 171 -16.86 8.48 4.41
C ASP A 171 -17.22 7.20 3.65
N SER A 172 -16.35 6.72 2.76
CA SER A 172 -16.62 5.51 1.95
C SER A 172 -16.49 4.19 2.72
N LEU A 173 -15.78 4.19 3.86
CA LEU A 173 -15.49 2.97 4.62
C LEU A 173 -16.49 2.71 5.76
N GLU A 174 -17.28 3.68 6.20
CA GLU A 174 -18.33 3.44 7.19
C GLU A 174 -19.37 2.41 6.73
N HIS A 175 -19.58 2.25 5.42
CA HIS A 175 -20.49 1.23 4.87
C HIS A 175 -19.84 -0.17 4.73
N ILE A 176 -18.52 -0.28 4.79
CA ILE A 176 -17.79 -1.56 4.68
C ILE A 176 -17.38 -2.06 6.07
N ARG A 177 -17.34 -1.18 7.05
CA ARG A 177 -16.95 -1.47 8.44
C ARG A 177 -18.08 -2.15 9.21
N THR A 178 -18.19 -3.43 9.06
CA THR A 178 -19.02 -4.22 9.96
C THR A 178 -18.23 -5.42 10.49
N ASP A 179 -17.84 -5.27 11.73
CA ASP A 179 -17.75 -6.32 12.74
C ASP A 179 -16.60 -7.33 12.72
N LYS A 180 -15.58 -7.19 11.86
CA LYS A 180 -14.33 -7.98 11.99
C LYS A 180 -13.18 -7.20 11.35
N GLY A 181 -12.16 -6.88 12.12
CA GLY A 181 -10.91 -6.31 11.66
C GLY A 181 -10.22 -7.13 10.55
N PRO A 182 -9.11 -6.62 9.97
CA PRO A 182 -8.39 -7.33 8.91
C PRO A 182 -8.06 -8.75 9.36
N ARG A 183 -8.39 -9.73 8.52
CA ARG A 183 -7.89 -11.09 8.72
C ARG A 183 -6.58 -11.22 7.99
N LEU A 184 -5.53 -11.51 8.74
CA LEU A 184 -4.27 -11.97 8.18
C LEU A 184 -4.55 -13.30 7.46
N LEU A 185 -4.17 -13.39 6.22
CA LEU A 185 -4.13 -14.64 5.44
C LEU A 185 -2.70 -15.08 5.29
#